data_20221380ffc900909269ae7bed36004c
#
_entry.id   20221380ffc900909269ae7bed36004c
#
_cell.length_a   1.000
_cell.length_b   1.000
_cell.length_c   1.000
_cell.angle_alpha   90.00
_cell.angle_beta   90.00
_cell.angle_gamma   90.00
#
_symmetry.space_group_name_H-M   'P 1'
#
loop_
_entity.id
_entity.type
_entity.pdbx_description
1 polymer ?
#
loop_
_entity_poly.entity_id
_entity_poly.type
_entity_poly.pdbx_seq_one_letter_code
_entity_poly.pdbx_strand_id
1 'polypeptide(L)'
;MALIGSHGVLPVADFTAVLENNLGGGRYWRVPMVFWLNTSDLAIHLVSWGGAAFSLLLVAGVLPRLSLIVLYILYLSLFYAGQKFMTFQWDLLLLEVGFLALILTLAVKPGIWLLRWLMFRFMLVSGLVKIMSGDPSWLDLSALSYHFETQPLPSPLAWYAHYLPSEILAFGPGATLFIELFIVFLVFFP
;
A
#
# COMPACT_ATOMS: atom_id res chain seq x y z
N MET A 1 -0.22 -16.28 11.40
CA MET A 1 0.50 -17.51 10.98
C MET A 1 -0.16 -18.26 9.85
N ALA A 2 -1.47 -18.17 9.65
CA ALA A 2 -2.18 -18.91 8.60
C ALA A 2 -1.70 -18.63 7.16
N LEU A 3 -1.11 -17.46 6.88
CA LEU A 3 -0.68 -17.09 5.53
C LEU A 3 0.78 -17.48 5.26
N ILE A 4 1.72 -17.04 6.10
CA ILE A 4 3.17 -17.09 5.84
C ILE A 4 3.98 -17.86 6.90
N GLY A 5 3.34 -18.35 7.96
CA GLY A 5 3.99 -19.17 9.01
C GLY A 5 4.36 -20.57 8.53
N SER A 6 5.00 -21.35 9.39
CA SER A 6 5.51 -22.70 9.07
C SER A 6 4.43 -23.68 8.55
N HIS A 7 3.18 -23.49 8.96
CA HIS A 7 2.00 -24.24 8.48
C HIS A 7 1.05 -23.37 7.66
N GLY A 8 1.53 -22.25 7.14
CA GLY A 8 0.75 -21.32 6.33
C GLY A 8 0.58 -21.74 4.87
N VAL A 9 -0.20 -20.97 4.13
CA VAL A 9 -0.44 -21.22 2.70
C VAL A 9 0.82 -21.01 1.85
N LEU A 10 1.65 -19.99 2.18
CA LEU A 10 2.91 -19.67 1.53
C LEU A 10 4.01 -19.45 2.59
N PRO A 11 4.62 -20.50 3.14
CA PRO A 11 5.60 -20.39 4.21
C PRO A 11 6.82 -19.55 3.80
N VAL A 12 7.28 -18.67 4.68
CA VAL A 12 8.48 -17.85 4.45
C VAL A 12 9.71 -18.72 4.26
N ALA A 13 9.81 -19.84 4.95
CA ALA A 13 10.93 -20.76 4.84
C ALA A 13 11.07 -21.33 3.42
N ASP A 14 9.96 -21.74 2.80
CA ASP A 14 9.96 -22.26 1.43
C ASP A 14 10.30 -21.13 0.44
N PHE A 15 9.76 -19.95 0.64
CA PHE A 15 10.06 -18.78 -0.18
C PHE A 15 11.55 -18.42 -0.14
N THR A 16 12.16 -18.37 1.05
CA THR A 16 13.60 -18.11 1.18
C THR A 16 14.46 -19.17 0.50
N ALA A 17 14.11 -20.45 0.64
CA ALA A 17 14.83 -21.55 -0.02
C ALA A 17 14.78 -21.44 -1.55
N VAL A 18 13.63 -21.12 -2.13
CA VAL A 18 13.47 -20.91 -3.58
C VAL A 18 14.31 -19.71 -4.06
N LEU A 19 14.30 -18.60 -3.33
CA LEU A 19 15.09 -17.42 -3.67
C LEU A 19 16.59 -17.67 -3.53
N GLU A 20 17.03 -18.45 -2.54
CA GLU A 20 18.43 -18.82 -2.36
C GLU A 20 18.95 -19.61 -3.56
N ASN A 21 18.18 -20.59 -4.02
CA ASN A 21 18.52 -21.39 -5.20
C ASN A 21 18.56 -20.57 -6.49
N ASN A 22 17.66 -19.59 -6.66
CA ASN A 22 17.55 -18.82 -7.90
C ASN A 22 18.48 -17.60 -7.96
N LEU A 23 18.75 -16.94 -6.83
CA LEU A 23 19.44 -15.65 -6.78
C LEU A 23 20.86 -15.76 -6.21
N GLY A 24 21.21 -16.87 -5.55
CA GLY A 24 22.51 -17.04 -4.91
C GLY A 24 22.85 -15.87 -3.97
N GLY A 25 24.07 -15.34 -4.08
CA GLY A 25 24.55 -14.21 -3.27
C GLY A 25 23.84 -12.88 -3.56
N GLY A 26 23.18 -12.74 -4.70
CA GLY A 26 22.43 -11.54 -5.07
C GLY A 26 21.10 -11.35 -4.31
N ARG A 27 20.65 -12.35 -3.57
CA ARG A 27 19.37 -12.35 -2.85
C ARG A 27 19.24 -11.20 -1.86
N TYR A 28 20.29 -10.85 -1.15
CA TYR A 28 20.28 -9.80 -0.13
C TYR A 28 19.98 -8.39 -0.68
N TRP A 29 20.39 -8.13 -1.93
CA TRP A 29 20.15 -6.85 -2.59
C TRP A 29 18.84 -6.81 -3.37
N ARG A 30 18.43 -7.94 -3.95
CA ARG A 30 17.18 -8.01 -4.73
C ARG A 30 15.94 -8.16 -3.85
N VAL A 31 16.09 -8.83 -2.70
CA VAL A 31 15.00 -9.09 -1.75
C VAL A 31 15.50 -8.80 -0.33
N PRO A 32 15.70 -7.51 0.03
CA PRO A 32 16.20 -7.14 1.35
C PRO A 32 15.11 -7.38 2.41
N MET A 33 15.30 -8.40 3.23
CA MET A 33 14.38 -8.75 4.31
C MET A 33 15.11 -9.33 5.50
N VAL A 34 14.60 -9.12 6.71
CA VAL A 34 15.18 -9.66 7.96
C VAL A 34 15.02 -11.17 8.08
N PHE A 35 14.10 -11.77 7.33
CA PHE A 35 13.85 -13.22 7.35
C PHE A 35 14.99 -14.05 6.78
N TRP A 36 16.00 -13.46 6.16
CA TRP A 36 17.26 -14.16 5.85
C TRP A 36 18.03 -14.60 7.10
N LEU A 37 17.76 -13.99 8.26
CA LEU A 37 18.38 -14.35 9.52
C LEU A 37 17.64 -15.48 10.20
N ASN A 38 16.30 -15.49 10.15
CA ASN A 38 15.46 -16.49 10.78
C ASN A 38 14.06 -16.49 10.16
N THR A 39 13.57 -17.65 9.73
CA THR A 39 12.25 -17.86 9.10
C THR A 39 11.23 -18.49 10.05
N SER A 40 11.55 -18.65 11.34
CA SER A 40 10.65 -19.27 12.30
C SER A 40 9.40 -18.43 12.56
N ASP A 41 8.35 -19.07 13.03
CA ASP A 41 7.11 -18.38 13.44
C ASP A 41 7.37 -17.34 14.53
N LEU A 42 8.33 -17.59 15.42
CA LEU A 42 8.76 -16.62 16.43
C LEU A 42 9.34 -15.35 15.76
N ALA A 43 10.15 -15.50 14.72
CA ALA A 43 10.70 -14.34 13.99
C ALA A 43 9.59 -13.52 13.35
N ILE A 44 8.58 -14.15 12.76
CA ILE A 44 7.43 -13.44 12.18
C ILE A 44 6.65 -12.67 13.26
N HIS A 45 6.45 -13.28 14.43
CA HIS A 45 5.82 -12.60 15.57
C HIS A 45 6.65 -11.43 16.07
N LEU A 46 7.97 -11.58 16.21
CA LEU A 46 8.87 -10.51 16.66
C LEU A 46 8.87 -9.33 15.67
N VAL A 47 8.87 -9.59 14.36
CA VAL A 47 8.76 -8.56 13.33
C VAL A 47 7.43 -7.82 13.46
N SER A 48 6.33 -8.54 13.61
CA SER A 48 4.98 -7.94 13.70
C SER A 48 4.80 -7.12 15.00
N TRP A 49 5.15 -7.69 16.15
CA TRP A 49 5.04 -6.99 17.44
C TRP A 49 6.07 -5.87 17.58
N GLY A 50 7.28 -6.06 17.04
CA GLY A 50 8.27 -5.01 16.93
C GLY A 50 7.75 -3.83 16.10
N GLY A 51 7.13 -4.11 14.96
CA GLY A 51 6.46 -3.09 14.15
C GLY A 51 5.38 -2.35 14.94
N ALA A 52 4.51 -3.04 15.66
CA ALA A 52 3.49 -2.42 16.50
C ALA A 52 4.11 -1.53 17.61
N ALA A 53 5.15 -2.00 18.28
CA ALA A 53 5.84 -1.23 19.32
C ALA A 53 6.49 0.04 18.76
N PHE A 54 7.22 -0.05 17.65
CA PHE A 54 7.85 1.11 17.03
C PHE A 54 6.83 2.08 16.41
N SER A 55 5.66 1.61 15.96
CA SER A 55 4.59 2.49 15.52
C SER A 55 4.00 3.30 16.69
N LEU A 56 3.83 2.71 17.85
CA LEU A 56 3.41 3.42 19.06
C LEU A 56 4.45 4.46 19.52
N LEU A 57 5.75 4.11 19.46
CA LEU A 57 6.83 5.08 19.74
C LEU A 57 6.81 6.25 18.75
N LEU A 58 6.57 5.99 17.47
CA LEU A 58 6.47 7.02 16.45
C LEU A 58 5.28 7.96 16.71
N VAL A 59 4.10 7.40 17.04
CA VAL A 59 2.89 8.19 17.41
C VAL A 59 3.14 9.04 18.65
N ALA A 60 3.88 8.48 19.63
CA ALA A 60 4.27 9.21 20.84
C ALA A 60 5.37 10.26 20.60
N GLY A 61 5.91 10.37 19.38
CA GLY A 61 7.00 11.29 19.07
C GLY A 61 8.37 10.89 19.65
N VAL A 62 8.52 9.65 20.12
CA VAL A 62 9.75 9.14 20.71
C VAL A 62 10.64 8.58 19.60
N LEU A 63 11.88 9.10 19.50
CA LEU A 63 12.88 8.67 18.52
C LEU A 63 12.34 8.54 17.07
N PRO A 64 11.67 9.56 16.51
CA PRO A 64 10.87 9.42 15.28
C PRO A 64 11.70 8.91 14.08
N ARG A 65 12.95 9.34 13.93
CA ARG A 65 13.84 8.88 12.85
C ARG A 65 14.16 7.39 12.98
N LEU A 66 14.54 6.96 14.17
CA LEU A 66 14.84 5.55 14.43
C LEU A 66 13.60 4.68 14.22
N SER A 67 12.45 5.11 14.75
CA SER A 67 11.20 4.40 14.59
C SER A 67 10.82 4.24 13.12
N LEU A 68 10.94 5.28 12.30
CA LEU A 68 10.69 5.21 10.86
C LEU A 68 11.64 4.25 10.14
N ILE A 69 12.95 4.26 10.47
CA ILE A 69 13.91 3.33 9.86
C ILE A 69 13.55 1.89 10.20
N VAL A 70 13.30 1.61 11.48
CA VAL A 70 12.94 0.26 11.93
C VAL A 70 11.63 -0.19 11.29
N LEU A 71 10.59 0.65 11.31
CA LEU A 71 9.30 0.35 10.67
C LEU A 71 9.44 0.07 9.18
N TYR A 72 10.26 0.87 8.48
CA TYR A 72 10.51 0.65 7.05
C TYR A 72 11.14 -0.73 6.79
N ILE A 73 12.18 -1.09 7.55
CA ILE A 73 12.87 -2.39 7.40
C ILE A 73 11.94 -3.55 7.74
N LEU A 74 11.19 -3.45 8.84
CA LEU A 74 10.27 -4.52 9.27
C LEU A 74 9.11 -4.68 8.27
N TYR A 75 8.51 -3.57 7.81
CA TYR A 75 7.42 -3.63 6.85
C TYR A 75 7.87 -4.12 5.47
N LEU A 76 9.04 -3.67 4.98
CA LEU A 76 9.64 -4.19 3.75
C LEU A 76 9.87 -5.70 3.83
N SER A 77 10.29 -6.18 5.01
CA SER A 77 10.49 -7.61 5.23
C SER A 77 9.18 -8.39 5.19
N LEU A 78 8.11 -7.85 5.81
CA LEU A 78 6.77 -8.44 5.74
C LEU A 78 6.19 -8.39 4.32
N PHE A 79 6.45 -7.31 3.59
CA PHE A 79 6.03 -7.14 2.20
C PHE A 79 6.57 -8.26 1.31
N TYR A 80 7.90 -8.52 1.37
CA TYR A 80 8.49 -9.62 0.62
C TYR A 80 8.01 -10.98 1.11
N ALA A 81 8.00 -11.21 2.44
CA ALA A 81 7.55 -12.47 3.03
C ALA A 81 6.08 -12.76 2.77
N GLY A 82 5.26 -11.71 2.64
CA GLY A 82 3.83 -11.80 2.36
C GLY A 82 3.50 -12.22 0.93
N GLN A 83 4.49 -12.18 0.02
CA GLN A 83 4.37 -12.67 -1.36
C GLN A 83 3.08 -12.15 -2.03
N LYS A 84 2.22 -13.02 -2.54
CA LYS A 84 0.96 -12.66 -3.20
C LYS A 84 -0.07 -11.97 -2.28
N PHE A 85 0.06 -12.15 -0.97
CA PHE A 85 -0.87 -11.52 -0.01
C PHE A 85 -0.60 -10.03 0.22
N MET A 86 0.59 -9.52 -0.18
CA MET A 86 1.01 -8.14 0.02
C MET A 86 1.43 -7.47 -1.29
N THR A 87 0.80 -7.83 -2.42
CA THR A 87 1.08 -7.22 -3.73
C THR A 87 0.06 -6.14 -4.12
N PHE A 88 -0.68 -5.62 -3.15
CA PHE A 88 -1.67 -4.58 -3.41
C PHE A 88 -1.03 -3.20 -3.50
N GLN A 89 -1.71 -2.30 -4.18
CA GLN A 89 -1.23 -0.94 -4.40
C GLN A 89 -0.97 -0.16 -3.10
N TRP A 90 -1.78 -0.38 -2.06
CA TRP A 90 -1.60 0.27 -0.76
C TRP A 90 -0.35 -0.20 -0.01
N ASP A 91 0.09 -1.45 -0.19
CA ASP A 91 1.32 -1.96 0.43
C ASP A 91 2.55 -1.25 -0.15
N LEU A 92 2.60 -1.11 -1.48
CA LEU A 92 3.63 -0.35 -2.18
C LEU A 92 3.60 1.13 -1.81
N LEU A 93 2.40 1.71 -1.75
CA LEU A 93 2.22 3.11 -1.36
C LEU A 93 2.72 3.38 0.07
N LEU A 94 2.45 2.46 1.01
CA LEU A 94 2.92 2.58 2.38
C LEU A 94 4.44 2.55 2.47
N LEU A 95 5.11 1.68 1.71
CA LEU A 95 6.57 1.65 1.62
C LEU A 95 7.11 2.96 1.02
N GLU A 96 6.51 3.45 -0.04
CA GLU A 96 6.94 4.69 -0.69
C GLU A 96 6.76 5.91 0.24
N VAL A 97 5.61 6.03 0.89
CA VAL A 97 5.35 7.07 1.90
C VAL A 97 6.32 6.96 3.07
N GLY A 98 6.58 5.74 3.57
CA GLY A 98 7.53 5.50 4.66
C GLY A 98 8.94 5.96 4.31
N PHE A 99 9.41 5.68 3.09
CA PHE A 99 10.70 6.16 2.61
C PHE A 99 10.74 7.69 2.50
N LEU A 100 9.69 8.32 1.97
CA LEU A 100 9.61 9.77 1.86
C LEU A 100 9.47 10.45 3.23
N ALA A 101 8.84 9.79 4.21
CA ALA A 101 8.80 10.27 5.58
C ALA A 101 10.18 10.30 6.23
N LEU A 102 11.07 9.35 5.91
CA LEU A 102 12.48 9.43 6.33
C LEU A 102 13.17 10.65 5.73
N ILE A 103 13.01 10.91 4.43
CA ILE A 103 13.56 12.11 3.79
C ILE A 103 13.02 13.38 4.45
N LEU A 104 11.73 13.42 4.77
CA LEU A 104 11.10 14.56 5.44
C LEU A 104 11.75 14.87 6.80
N THR A 105 12.19 13.84 7.56
CA THR A 105 12.90 14.06 8.83
C THR A 105 14.32 14.62 8.66
N LEU A 106 14.92 14.44 7.49
CA LEU A 106 16.26 14.92 7.16
C LEU A 106 16.21 16.31 6.52
N ALA A 107 15.25 16.54 5.62
CA ALA A 107 15.12 17.76 4.85
C ALA A 107 13.64 18.07 4.57
N VAL A 108 13.09 19.01 5.32
CA VAL A 108 11.64 19.30 5.31
C VAL A 108 11.15 19.75 3.93
N LYS A 109 11.83 20.73 3.31
CA LYS A 109 11.37 21.27 1.99
C LYS A 109 11.35 20.21 0.89
N PRO A 110 12.45 19.47 0.59
CA PRO A 110 12.40 18.41 -0.41
C PRO A 110 11.45 17.28 -0.02
N GLY A 111 11.35 16.92 1.27
CA GLY A 111 10.40 15.91 1.74
C GLY A 111 8.94 16.26 1.41
N ILE A 112 8.53 17.51 1.67
CA ILE A 112 7.18 17.98 1.32
C ILE A 112 6.96 17.94 -0.20
N TRP A 113 7.94 18.37 -1.01
CA TRP A 113 7.82 18.32 -2.46
C TRP A 113 7.70 16.92 -3.01
N LEU A 114 8.45 15.97 -2.48
CA LEU A 114 8.37 14.57 -2.87
C LEU A 114 7.04 13.92 -2.46
N LEU A 115 6.50 14.25 -1.28
CA LEU A 115 5.17 13.79 -0.87
C LEU A 115 4.05 14.38 -1.73
N ARG A 116 4.14 15.66 -2.10
CA ARG A 116 3.23 16.30 -3.06
C ARG A 116 3.31 15.60 -4.43
N TRP A 117 4.52 15.33 -4.90
CA TRP A 117 4.74 14.59 -6.15
C TRP A 117 4.16 13.17 -6.09
N LEU A 118 4.35 12.46 -4.98
CA LEU A 118 3.77 11.14 -4.78
C LEU A 118 2.24 11.19 -4.86
N MET A 119 1.62 12.11 -4.13
CA MET A 119 0.17 12.29 -4.15
C MET A 119 -0.34 12.62 -5.56
N PHE A 120 0.32 13.57 -6.23
CA PHE A 120 0.01 13.95 -7.62
C PHE A 120 0.05 12.74 -8.55
N ARG A 121 1.19 12.03 -8.56
CA ARG A 121 1.38 10.85 -9.41
C ARG A 121 0.34 9.77 -9.11
N PHE A 122 0.11 9.48 -7.84
CA PHE A 122 -0.85 8.47 -7.41
C PHE A 122 -2.27 8.78 -7.90
N MET A 123 -2.75 9.99 -7.66
CA MET A 123 -4.10 10.41 -8.06
C MET A 123 -4.23 10.52 -9.59
N LEU A 124 -3.28 11.18 -10.25
CA LEU A 124 -3.35 11.36 -11.70
C LEU A 124 -3.32 10.02 -12.45
N VAL A 125 -2.41 9.11 -12.07
CA VAL A 125 -2.33 7.79 -12.71
C VAL A 125 -3.60 6.98 -12.44
N SER A 126 -4.18 7.07 -11.23
CA SER A 126 -5.45 6.43 -10.92
C SER A 126 -6.59 6.90 -11.84
N GLY A 127 -6.69 8.21 -12.08
CA GLY A 127 -7.67 8.77 -13.03
C GLY A 127 -7.41 8.37 -14.48
N LEU A 128 -6.15 8.43 -14.91
CA LEU A 128 -5.76 8.06 -16.28
C LEU A 128 -6.04 6.57 -16.56
N VAL A 129 -5.73 5.67 -15.61
CA VAL A 129 -6.01 4.23 -15.77
C VAL A 129 -7.49 3.97 -15.94
N LYS A 130 -8.37 4.66 -15.22
CA LYS A 130 -9.82 4.54 -15.37
C LYS A 130 -10.29 4.90 -16.78
N ILE A 131 -9.75 5.97 -17.36
CA ILE A 131 -10.09 6.38 -18.75
C ILE A 131 -9.47 5.42 -19.76
N MET A 132 -8.23 5.00 -19.55
CA MET A 132 -7.47 4.19 -20.51
C MET A 132 -7.77 2.69 -20.41
N SER A 133 -8.48 2.24 -19.39
CA SER A 133 -8.83 0.82 -19.17
C SER A 133 -9.72 0.24 -20.27
N GLY A 134 -10.42 1.10 -21.01
CA GLY A 134 -11.45 0.68 -21.97
C GLY A 134 -12.76 0.24 -21.33
N ASP A 135 -12.91 0.36 -20.00
CA ASP A 135 -14.14 0.10 -19.30
C ASP A 135 -15.11 1.29 -19.48
N PRO A 136 -16.22 1.09 -20.21
CA PRO A 136 -17.16 2.16 -20.53
C PRO A 136 -17.84 2.74 -19.28
N SER A 137 -17.92 1.98 -18.19
CA SER A 137 -18.63 2.40 -16.97
C SER A 137 -18.04 3.66 -16.32
N TRP A 138 -16.77 3.95 -16.56
CA TRP A 138 -16.14 5.22 -16.11
C TRP A 138 -16.55 6.41 -16.95
N LEU A 139 -16.72 6.22 -18.29
CA LEU A 139 -17.06 7.29 -19.21
C LEU A 139 -18.57 7.60 -19.22
N ASP A 140 -19.40 6.57 -19.04
CA ASP A 140 -20.87 6.73 -18.92
C ASP A 140 -21.33 6.99 -17.48
N LEU A 141 -20.36 7.06 -16.53
CA LEU A 141 -20.58 7.33 -15.11
C LEU A 141 -21.41 6.28 -14.36
N SER A 142 -21.49 5.06 -14.87
CA SER A 142 -22.23 3.94 -14.24
C SER A 142 -21.38 3.09 -13.29
N ALA A 143 -20.09 3.39 -13.13
CA ALA A 143 -19.14 2.56 -12.38
C ALA A 143 -19.60 2.20 -10.95
N LEU A 144 -20.24 3.13 -10.22
CA LEU A 144 -20.73 2.85 -8.87
C LEU A 144 -21.92 1.90 -8.85
N SER A 145 -22.73 1.85 -9.90
CA SER A 145 -23.87 0.91 -10.00
C SER A 145 -23.38 -0.54 -9.98
N TYR A 146 -22.24 -0.81 -10.60
CA TYR A 146 -21.59 -2.13 -10.57
C TYR A 146 -20.75 -2.35 -9.31
N HIS A 147 -20.05 -1.31 -8.85
CA HIS A 147 -19.13 -1.42 -7.73
C HIS A 147 -19.78 -1.96 -6.47
N PHE A 148 -20.93 -1.40 -6.07
CA PHE A 148 -21.60 -1.81 -4.84
C PHE A 148 -22.15 -3.25 -4.89
N GLU A 149 -22.42 -3.77 -6.08
CA GLU A 149 -22.89 -5.13 -6.28
C GLU A 149 -21.75 -6.14 -6.37
N THR A 150 -20.65 -5.77 -7.04
CA THR A 150 -19.58 -6.71 -7.42
C THR A 150 -18.36 -6.73 -6.49
N GLN A 151 -18.27 -5.81 -5.52
CA GLN A 151 -17.12 -5.77 -4.61
C GLN A 151 -17.03 -7.04 -3.75
N PRO A 152 -15.83 -7.65 -3.60
CA PRO A 152 -15.67 -8.96 -2.92
C PRO A 152 -16.09 -8.96 -1.45
N LEU A 153 -15.93 -7.82 -0.76
CA LEU A 153 -16.25 -7.63 0.65
C LEU A 153 -17.11 -6.37 0.82
N PRO A 154 -18.41 -6.43 0.47
CA PRO A 154 -19.29 -5.28 0.58
C PRO A 154 -19.51 -4.89 2.04
N SER A 155 -19.49 -3.60 2.32
CA SER A 155 -19.88 -3.10 3.64
C SER A 155 -21.41 -3.26 3.84
N PRO A 156 -21.92 -3.33 5.08
CA PRO A 156 -23.36 -3.39 5.32
C PRO A 156 -24.14 -2.22 4.69
N LEU A 157 -23.49 -1.08 4.46
CA LEU A 157 -24.08 0.09 3.82
C LEU A 157 -24.08 0.02 2.29
N ALA A 158 -23.28 -0.87 1.69
CA ALA A 158 -23.20 -1.00 0.23
C ALA A 158 -24.55 -1.36 -0.41
N TRP A 159 -25.34 -2.19 0.28
CA TRP A 159 -26.72 -2.51 -0.12
C TRP A 159 -27.58 -1.25 -0.28
N TYR A 160 -27.60 -0.38 0.71
CA TYR A 160 -28.38 0.86 0.66
C TYR A 160 -27.83 1.83 -0.39
N ALA A 161 -26.50 1.90 -0.53
CA ALA A 161 -25.84 2.74 -1.52
C ALA A 161 -26.17 2.30 -2.95
N HIS A 162 -26.28 0.98 -3.22
CA HIS A 162 -26.65 0.44 -4.52
C HIS A 162 -28.04 0.90 -4.99
N TYR A 163 -28.98 1.10 -4.07
CA TYR A 163 -30.35 1.55 -4.36
C TYR A 163 -30.54 3.07 -4.39
N LEU A 164 -29.45 3.85 -4.34
CA LEU A 164 -29.56 5.30 -4.53
C LEU A 164 -29.98 5.65 -5.96
N PRO A 165 -30.60 6.83 -6.17
CA PRO A 165 -30.94 7.32 -7.51
C PRO A 165 -29.73 7.34 -8.43
N SER A 166 -29.96 7.05 -9.72
CA SER A 166 -28.93 6.98 -10.77
C SER A 166 -28.08 8.25 -10.85
N GLU A 167 -28.66 9.41 -10.62
CA GLU A 167 -27.99 10.70 -10.63
C GLU A 167 -26.96 10.82 -9.51
N ILE A 168 -27.26 10.27 -8.32
CA ILE A 168 -26.32 10.24 -7.18
C ILE A 168 -25.20 9.23 -7.46
N LEU A 169 -25.54 8.06 -8.01
CA LEU A 169 -24.55 7.07 -8.39
C LEU A 169 -23.62 7.58 -9.50
N ALA A 170 -24.13 8.32 -10.48
CA ALA A 170 -23.33 8.94 -11.54
C ALA A 170 -22.44 10.10 -11.05
N PHE A 171 -22.88 10.84 -10.03
CA PHE A 171 -22.08 11.91 -9.45
C PHE A 171 -20.74 11.40 -8.88
N GLY A 172 -20.72 10.21 -8.28
CA GLY A 172 -19.51 9.64 -7.66
C GLY A 172 -18.36 9.44 -8.65
N PRO A 173 -18.51 8.68 -9.75
CA PRO A 173 -17.48 8.52 -10.78
C PRO A 173 -17.07 9.87 -11.39
N GLY A 174 -18.02 10.76 -11.66
CA GLY A 174 -17.75 12.10 -12.20
C GLY A 174 -16.89 12.93 -11.24
N ALA A 175 -17.24 12.99 -9.97
CA ALA A 175 -16.44 13.66 -8.94
C ALA A 175 -15.05 13.04 -8.79
N THR A 176 -14.96 11.70 -8.80
CA THR A 176 -13.68 10.98 -8.73
C THR A 176 -12.76 11.37 -9.89
N LEU A 177 -13.24 11.28 -11.13
CA LEU A 177 -12.45 11.66 -12.30
C LEU A 177 -12.06 13.14 -12.26
N PHE A 178 -12.98 14.03 -11.85
CA PHE A 178 -12.68 15.46 -11.73
C PHE A 178 -11.58 15.71 -10.68
N ILE A 179 -11.64 15.07 -9.52
CA ILE A 179 -10.62 15.21 -8.47
C ILE A 179 -9.28 14.66 -8.96
N GLU A 180 -9.28 13.45 -9.52
CA GLU A 180 -8.05 12.75 -9.91
C GLU A 180 -7.34 13.39 -11.11
N LEU A 181 -8.08 14.00 -12.05
CA LEU A 181 -7.52 14.54 -13.30
C LEU A 181 -7.31 16.06 -13.27
N PHE A 182 -8.08 16.80 -12.46
CA PHE A 182 -8.04 18.26 -12.45
C PHE A 182 -7.66 18.86 -11.10
N ILE A 183 -8.36 18.47 -10.01
CA ILE A 183 -8.09 19.01 -8.68
C ILE A 183 -6.70 18.63 -8.18
N VAL A 184 -6.19 17.47 -8.58
CA VAL A 184 -4.88 16.98 -8.16
C VAL A 184 -3.74 17.96 -8.48
N PHE A 185 -3.85 18.79 -9.51
CA PHE A 185 -2.84 19.82 -9.83
C PHE A 185 -2.72 20.89 -8.75
N LEU A 186 -3.77 21.09 -7.95
CA LEU A 186 -3.74 22.07 -6.85
C LEU A 186 -2.79 21.68 -5.73
N VAL A 187 -2.31 20.42 -5.67
CA VAL A 187 -1.34 19.97 -4.66
C VAL A 187 -0.02 20.76 -4.72
N PHE A 188 0.31 21.38 -5.86
CA PHE A 188 1.52 22.18 -6.05
C PHE A 188 1.35 23.66 -5.69
N PHE A 189 0.12 24.11 -5.52
CA PHE A 189 -0.13 25.47 -5.08
C PHE A 189 -0.04 25.57 -3.55
N PRO A 190 0.45 26.70 -3.02
CA PRO A 190 0.58 26.95 -1.58
C PRO A 190 -0.77 27.05 -0.87
#